data_67b98eb52900c4e6536d8d809346cd90
#
_entry.id   67b98eb52900c4e6536d8d809346cd90
#
_cell.length_a   1.000
_cell.length_b   1.000
_cell.length_c   1.000
_cell.angle_alpha   90.00
_cell.angle_beta   90.00
_cell.angle_gamma   90.00
#
_symmetry.space_group_name_H-M   'P 1'
#
loop_
_entity.id
_entity.type
_entity.pdbx_description
1 polymer ?
#
loop_
_entity_poly.entity_id
_entity_poly.type
_entity_poly.pdbx_seq_one_letter_code
_entity_poly.pdbx_strand_id
1 'polypeptide(L)'
;MTSVEIPYSIASALPSLTVLDITNEVRRELRDSGHESGIAYVSPLDDVALVRVQERESGFFSDLEELLTRLVPSDERERERLLCLLLGPRTEQIPFSGSELCLGRWQRILLLGFERPSEPRWSLTLLA
;
A
#
# COMPACT_ATOMS: atom_id res chain seq x y z
N MET A 1 -9.97 20.91 8.58
CA MET A 1 -10.85 19.99 8.52
C MET A 1 -10.34 18.81 8.14
N THR A 2 -10.77 18.08 8.56
CA THR A 2 -10.53 16.89 7.94
C THR A 2 -11.28 16.87 6.72
N SER A 3 -10.56 16.91 5.75
CA SER A 3 -11.08 16.31 4.60
C SER A 3 -11.85 15.11 5.00
N VAL A 4 -12.90 14.91 4.44
CA VAL A 4 -13.60 13.68 4.58
C VAL A 4 -12.60 12.61 4.24
N GLU A 5 -12.07 12.07 5.30
CA GLU A 5 -11.21 10.94 5.15
C GLU A 5 -12.08 9.81 4.71
N ILE A 6 -12.00 9.50 3.48
CA ILE A 6 -12.57 8.27 3.00
C ILE A 6 -11.54 7.21 3.39
N PRO A 7 -11.91 6.28 4.25
CA PRO A 7 -11.03 5.16 4.54
C PRO A 7 -10.64 4.51 3.22
N TYR A 8 -9.38 4.17 3.08
CA TYR A 8 -8.87 3.60 1.84
C TYR A 8 -9.07 4.54 0.65
N SER A 9 -8.70 5.81 0.84
CA SER A 9 -8.77 6.76 -0.26
C SER A 9 -8.06 6.22 -1.48
N ILE A 10 -8.76 6.20 -2.58
CA ILE A 10 -8.16 5.76 -3.83
C ILE A 10 -7.18 6.83 -4.25
N ALA A 11 -5.90 6.53 -4.21
CA ALA A 11 -4.86 7.42 -4.69
C ALA A 11 -4.84 7.44 -6.22
N SER A 12 -5.15 6.29 -6.84
CA SER A 12 -5.25 6.18 -8.28
C SER A 12 -6.12 4.98 -8.63
N ALA A 13 -7.00 5.15 -9.60
CA ALA A 13 -7.85 4.08 -10.13
C ALA A 13 -7.58 3.99 -11.62
N LEU A 14 -6.68 3.12 -12.00
CA LEU A 14 -6.28 2.89 -13.37
C LEU A 14 -6.82 1.53 -13.83
N PRO A 15 -6.88 1.27 -15.14
CA PRO A 15 -7.47 0.03 -15.62
C PRO A 15 -6.90 -1.26 -15.01
N SER A 16 -5.62 -1.28 -14.72
CA SER A 16 -4.97 -2.48 -14.21
C SER A 16 -4.11 -2.23 -12.97
N LEU A 17 -4.30 -1.11 -12.31
CA LEU A 17 -3.57 -0.77 -11.10
C LEU A 17 -4.48 0.01 -10.16
N THR A 18 -4.64 -0.49 -8.95
CA THR A 18 -5.36 0.21 -7.89
C THR A 18 -4.38 0.58 -6.80
N VAL A 19 -4.41 1.82 -6.37
CA VAL A 19 -3.56 2.32 -5.29
C VAL A 19 -4.46 2.88 -4.21
N LEU A 20 -4.43 2.26 -3.04
CA LEU A 20 -5.24 2.67 -1.90
C LEU A 20 -4.32 3.19 -0.80
N ASP A 21 -4.61 4.38 -0.28
CA ASP A 21 -3.84 4.96 0.81
C ASP A 21 -4.45 4.50 2.13
N ILE A 22 -3.69 3.69 2.87
CA ILE A 22 -4.12 3.12 4.15
C ILE A 22 -3.38 3.75 5.33
N THR A 23 -2.69 4.86 5.11
CA THR A 23 -1.84 5.47 6.12
C THR A 23 -2.59 5.79 7.41
N ASN A 24 -3.75 6.42 7.30
CA ASN A 24 -4.47 6.87 8.48
C ASN A 24 -5.00 5.71 9.30
N GLU A 25 -5.42 4.63 8.64
CA GLU A 25 -5.89 3.43 9.31
C GLU A 25 -4.76 2.73 10.05
N VAL A 26 -3.58 2.65 9.44
CA VAL A 26 -2.40 2.07 10.09
C VAL A 26 -2.00 2.92 11.30
N ARG A 27 -1.98 4.23 11.14
CA ARG A 27 -1.68 5.14 12.25
C ARG A 27 -2.63 4.96 13.42
N ARG A 28 -3.91 4.80 13.13
CA ARG A 28 -4.92 4.61 14.16
C ARG A 28 -4.70 3.31 14.90
N GLU A 29 -4.48 2.21 14.18
CA GLU A 29 -4.24 0.92 14.82
C GLU A 29 -2.97 0.94 15.66
N LEU A 30 -1.93 1.62 15.21
CA LEU A 30 -0.71 1.75 15.98
C LEU A 30 -0.96 2.50 17.29
N ARG A 31 -1.67 3.62 17.24
CA ARG A 31 -2.01 4.37 18.46
C ARG A 31 -2.85 3.53 19.41
N ASP A 32 -3.83 2.82 18.87
CA ASP A 32 -4.73 1.99 19.68
C ASP A 32 -3.99 0.82 20.34
N SER A 33 -2.87 0.39 19.76
CA SER A 33 -2.07 -0.69 20.34
C SER A 33 -1.39 -0.31 21.65
N GLY A 34 -1.11 0.98 21.85
CA GLY A 34 -0.43 1.47 23.03
C GLY A 34 1.07 1.21 23.07
N HIS A 35 1.65 0.64 22.01
CA HIS A 35 3.09 0.41 21.95
C HIS A 35 3.83 1.69 21.64
N GLU A 36 4.96 1.88 22.33
CA GLU A 36 5.75 3.12 22.22
C GLU A 36 6.69 3.10 21.03
N SER A 37 7.41 1.99 20.84
CA SER A 37 8.42 1.90 19.79
C SER A 37 8.59 0.47 19.31
N GLY A 38 9.10 0.33 18.11
CA GLY A 38 9.34 -0.97 17.50
C GLY A 38 9.30 -0.89 15.98
N ILE A 39 8.90 -1.96 15.35
CA ILE A 39 8.76 -2.06 13.90
C ILE A 39 7.34 -2.51 13.56
N ALA A 40 6.72 -1.77 12.66
CA ALA A 40 5.41 -2.10 12.13
C ALA A 40 5.57 -2.83 10.80
N TYR A 41 5.00 -4.02 10.70
CA TYR A 41 4.94 -4.78 9.47
C TYR A 41 3.55 -4.65 8.89
N VAL A 42 3.45 -4.03 7.73
CA VAL A 42 2.15 -3.84 7.05
C VAL A 42 2.12 -4.73 5.83
N SER A 43 1.17 -5.64 5.79
CA SER A 43 1.11 -6.68 4.76
C SER A 43 -0.27 -6.72 4.11
N PRO A 44 -0.35 -7.03 2.81
CA PRO A 44 -1.64 -7.28 2.20
C PRO A 44 -2.13 -8.66 2.60
N LEU A 45 -3.45 -8.84 2.62
CA LEU A 45 -4.06 -10.14 2.83
C LEU A 45 -4.46 -10.81 1.51
N ASP A 46 -4.48 -10.03 0.42
CA ASP A 46 -4.79 -10.57 -0.90
C ASP A 46 -3.53 -11.13 -1.56
N ASP A 47 -3.70 -12.19 -2.36
CA ASP A 47 -2.58 -12.89 -2.96
C ASP A 47 -1.83 -12.06 -4.00
N VAL A 48 -2.53 -11.16 -4.67
CA VAL A 48 -1.99 -10.39 -5.78
C VAL A 48 -1.95 -8.89 -5.46
N ALA A 49 -1.48 -8.59 -4.26
CA ALA A 49 -1.34 -7.21 -3.80
C ALA A 49 -0.02 -7.05 -3.04
N LEU A 50 0.41 -5.82 -2.90
CA LEU A 50 1.59 -5.50 -2.11
C LEU A 50 1.44 -4.14 -1.43
N VAL A 51 2.23 -3.92 -0.39
CA VAL A 51 2.24 -2.66 0.35
C VAL A 51 3.56 -1.94 0.04
N ARG A 52 3.46 -0.65 -0.22
CA ARG A 52 4.65 0.19 -0.46
C ARG A 52 4.52 1.52 0.27
N VAL A 53 5.64 1.97 0.79
CA VAL A 53 5.75 3.34 1.28
C VAL A 53 6.22 4.20 0.13
N GLN A 54 5.37 5.12 -0.30
CA GLN A 54 5.65 5.93 -1.47
C GLN A 54 4.85 7.23 -1.39
N GLU A 55 5.34 8.26 -2.06
CA GLU A 55 4.59 9.49 -2.21
C GLU A 55 3.34 9.25 -3.05
N ARG A 56 2.21 9.79 -2.59
CA ARG A 56 0.93 9.64 -3.28
C ARG A 56 0.81 10.70 -4.37
N GLU A 57 1.20 10.35 -5.59
CA GLU A 57 1.20 11.25 -6.72
C GLU A 57 0.64 10.50 -7.94
N SER A 58 -0.50 10.98 -8.44
CA SER A 58 -1.24 10.25 -9.46
C SER A 58 -0.52 10.12 -10.80
N GLY A 59 0.25 11.14 -11.19
CA GLY A 59 1.05 11.07 -12.41
C GLY A 59 2.09 9.98 -12.36
N PHE A 60 2.73 9.80 -11.20
CA PHE A 60 3.67 8.71 -11.01
C PHE A 60 3.01 7.34 -11.20
N PHE A 61 1.81 7.16 -10.65
CA PHE A 61 1.14 5.88 -10.78
C PHE A 61 0.62 5.61 -12.20
N SER A 62 0.27 6.66 -12.92
CA SER A 62 -0.08 6.54 -14.34
C SER A 62 1.13 6.05 -15.14
N ASP A 63 2.30 6.63 -14.88
CA ASP A 63 3.54 6.20 -15.53
C ASP A 63 3.93 4.79 -15.13
N LEU A 64 3.72 4.44 -13.87
CA LEU A 64 3.98 3.09 -13.38
C LEU A 64 3.10 2.07 -14.09
N GLU A 65 1.81 2.35 -14.23
CA GLU A 65 0.91 1.43 -14.93
C GLU A 65 1.36 1.21 -16.38
N GLU A 66 1.76 2.29 -17.05
CA GLU A 66 2.26 2.19 -18.41
C GLU A 66 3.49 1.30 -18.49
N LEU A 67 4.43 1.49 -17.57
CA LEU A 67 5.63 0.65 -17.50
C LEU A 67 5.28 -0.81 -17.24
N LEU A 68 4.40 -1.07 -16.28
CA LEU A 68 4.01 -2.44 -15.94
C LEU A 68 3.30 -3.12 -17.11
N THR A 69 2.52 -2.38 -17.89
CA THR A 69 1.84 -2.92 -19.06
C THR A 69 2.83 -3.29 -20.16
N ARG A 70 3.94 -2.56 -20.26
CA ARG A 70 5.01 -2.91 -21.20
C ARG A 70 5.76 -4.16 -20.75
N LEU A 71 6.03 -4.29 -19.45
CA LEU A 71 6.74 -5.44 -18.91
C LEU A 71 5.90 -6.71 -18.96
N VAL A 72 4.64 -6.60 -18.59
CA VAL A 72 3.70 -7.72 -18.60
C VAL A 72 2.40 -7.22 -19.21
N PRO A 73 2.16 -7.52 -20.49
CA PRO A 73 0.96 -7.04 -21.19
C PRO A 73 -0.34 -7.43 -20.48
N SER A 74 -1.37 -6.63 -20.66
CA SER A 74 -2.63 -6.81 -19.94
C SER A 74 -3.39 -8.08 -20.32
N ASP A 75 -3.06 -8.67 -21.46
CA ASP A 75 -3.66 -9.93 -21.90
C ASP A 75 -2.88 -11.16 -21.43
N GLU A 76 -1.80 -10.96 -20.69
CA GLU A 76 -1.05 -12.07 -20.12
C GLU A 76 -1.87 -12.76 -19.03
N ARG A 77 -2.00 -14.08 -19.14
CA ARG A 77 -2.86 -14.87 -18.28
C ARG A 77 -2.47 -14.81 -16.80
N GLU A 78 -1.18 -14.80 -16.52
CA GLU A 78 -0.66 -14.80 -15.15
C GLU A 78 -0.11 -13.43 -14.75
N ARG A 79 -0.67 -12.38 -15.32
CA ARG A 79 -0.13 -11.03 -15.18
C ARG A 79 0.03 -10.59 -13.72
N GLU A 80 -1.01 -10.77 -12.92
CA GLU A 80 -1.00 -10.31 -11.53
C GLU A 80 0.09 -11.03 -10.73
N ARG A 81 0.24 -12.32 -10.94
CA ARG A 81 1.25 -13.11 -10.24
C ARG A 81 2.65 -12.74 -10.68
N LEU A 82 2.85 -12.52 -11.98
CA LEU A 82 4.13 -12.10 -12.52
C LEU A 82 4.52 -10.74 -11.98
N LEU A 83 3.59 -9.79 -11.93
CA LEU A 83 3.86 -8.46 -11.40
C LEU A 83 4.22 -8.52 -9.91
N CYS A 84 3.50 -9.30 -9.13
CA CYS A 84 3.81 -9.47 -7.71
C CYS A 84 5.21 -10.05 -7.51
N LEU A 85 5.58 -11.03 -8.31
CA LEU A 85 6.91 -11.63 -8.24
C LEU A 85 8.00 -10.62 -8.61
N LEU A 86 7.79 -9.86 -9.67
CA LEU A 86 8.78 -8.89 -10.16
C LEU A 86 8.96 -7.71 -9.21
N LEU A 87 7.90 -7.27 -8.56
CA LEU A 87 7.95 -6.09 -7.70
C LEU A 87 8.49 -6.37 -6.31
N GLY A 88 8.76 -7.62 -5.99
CA GLY A 88 9.49 -7.98 -4.78
C GLY A 88 8.62 -8.13 -3.54
N PRO A 89 9.15 -7.83 -2.35
CA PRO A 89 8.46 -8.13 -1.11
C PRO A 89 7.08 -7.48 -1.04
N ARG A 90 6.13 -8.20 -0.42
CA ARG A 90 4.76 -7.72 -0.30
C ARG A 90 4.57 -6.87 0.94
N THR A 91 5.43 -7.03 1.94
CA THR A 91 5.31 -6.40 3.25
C THR A 91 6.24 -5.23 3.39
N GLU A 92 5.76 -4.11 3.93
CA GLU A 92 6.60 -2.99 4.32
C GLU A 92 6.93 -3.08 5.79
N GLN A 93 8.16 -2.70 6.13
CA GLN A 93 8.65 -2.63 7.49
C GLN A 93 8.91 -1.17 7.83
N ILE A 94 8.19 -0.65 8.82
CA ILE A 94 8.26 0.75 9.16
C ILE A 94 8.57 0.89 10.65
N PRO A 95 9.71 1.47 11.01
CA PRO A 95 9.99 1.76 12.42
C PRO A 95 8.97 2.73 12.99
N PHE A 96 8.69 2.62 14.26
CA PHE A 96 7.87 3.61 14.95
C PHE A 96 8.48 3.96 16.31
N SER A 97 8.24 5.18 16.72
CA SER A 97 8.72 5.72 17.99
C SER A 97 7.74 6.78 18.48
N GLY A 98 7.52 6.82 19.80
CA GLY A 98 6.50 7.72 20.34
C GLY A 98 5.10 7.38 19.83
N SER A 99 4.86 6.11 19.55
CA SER A 99 3.61 5.62 18.97
C SER A 99 3.29 6.24 17.61
N GLU A 100 4.32 6.68 16.91
CA GLU A 100 4.16 7.28 15.57
C GLU A 100 5.10 6.60 14.58
N LEU A 101 4.59 6.38 13.38
CA LEU A 101 5.38 5.79 12.29
C LEU A 101 6.47 6.76 11.84
N CYS A 102 7.67 6.23 11.64
CA CYS A 102 8.80 7.01 11.12
C CYS A 102 8.69 7.10 9.60
N LEU A 103 7.83 7.97 9.14
CA LEU A 103 7.62 8.22 7.72
C LEU A 103 8.17 9.59 7.33
N GLY A 104 8.70 9.69 6.13
CA GLY A 104 9.05 10.97 5.55
C GLY A 104 7.81 11.84 5.35
N ARG A 105 8.01 13.14 5.17
CA ARG A 105 6.94 14.13 5.10
C ARG A 105 5.84 13.80 4.08
N TRP A 106 6.23 13.27 2.93
CA TRP A 106 5.31 12.97 1.85
C TRP A 106 5.07 11.49 1.65
N GLN A 107 5.63 10.66 2.52
CA GLN A 107 5.48 9.22 2.41
C GLN A 107 4.13 8.76 2.95
N ARG A 108 3.48 7.90 2.19
CA ARG A 108 2.20 7.30 2.55
C ARG A 108 2.33 5.80 2.46
N ILE A 109 1.50 5.09 3.19
CA ILE A 109 1.45 3.63 3.11
C ILE A 109 0.37 3.29 2.10
N LEU A 110 0.77 2.66 1.01
CA LEU A 110 -0.11 2.40 -0.11
C LEU A 110 -0.27 0.89 -0.32
N LEU A 111 -1.52 0.48 -0.48
CA LEU A 111 -1.86 -0.89 -0.84
C LEU A 111 -2.08 -0.92 -2.35
N LEU A 112 -1.21 -1.64 -3.05
CA LEU A 112 -1.27 -1.74 -4.50
C LEU A 112 -1.88 -3.08 -4.89
N GLY A 113 -2.88 -3.04 -5.77
CA GLY A 113 -3.51 -4.22 -6.31
C GLY A 113 -3.52 -4.21 -7.81
N PHE A 114 -3.39 -5.37 -8.43
CA PHE A 114 -3.40 -5.52 -9.89
C PHE A 114 -4.73 -6.04 -10.39
N GLU A 115 -5.59 -6.41 -9.46
CA GLU A 115 -7.00 -6.61 -9.69
C GLU A 115 -7.72 -5.66 -8.75
N ARG A 116 -8.97 -5.40 -9.02
CA ARG A 116 -9.77 -4.55 -8.14
C ARG A 116 -10.40 -5.45 -7.08
N PRO A 117 -9.86 -5.50 -5.86
CA PRO A 117 -10.47 -6.30 -4.80
C PRO A 117 -11.82 -5.72 -4.40
N SER A 118 -12.76 -6.56 -4.01
CA SER A 118 -14.06 -6.10 -3.53
C SER A 118 -13.91 -5.34 -2.22
N GLU A 119 -12.96 -5.76 -1.37
CA GLU A 119 -12.63 -5.08 -0.13
C GLU A 119 -11.12 -5.07 0.03
N PRO A 120 -10.51 -3.91 0.30
CA PRO A 120 -9.09 -3.87 0.58
C PRO A 120 -8.83 -4.51 1.94
N ARG A 121 -7.89 -5.43 1.99
CA ARG A 121 -7.53 -6.14 3.22
C ARG A 121 -6.04 -6.09 3.43
N TRP A 122 -5.67 -5.75 4.65
CA TRP A 122 -4.29 -5.68 5.07
C TRP A 122 -4.19 -6.03 6.55
N SER A 123 -3.00 -6.29 7.00
CA SER A 123 -2.76 -6.59 8.40
C SER A 123 -1.58 -5.76 8.92
N LEU A 124 -1.62 -5.47 10.20
CA LEU A 124 -0.54 -4.80 10.90
C LEU A 124 -0.02 -5.73 11.99
N THR A 125 1.28 -5.99 11.95
CA THR A 125 1.96 -6.76 12.98
C THR A 125 3.02 -5.88 13.60
N LEU A 126 3.04 -5.79 14.91
CA LEU A 126 3.99 -4.94 15.61
C LEU A 126 5.00 -5.82 16.34
N LEU A 127 6.27 -5.52 16.11
CA LEU A 127 7.37 -6.06 16.87
C LEU A 127 7.86 -4.95 17.79
N ALA A 128 7.46 -5.03 19.03
CA ALA A 128 7.76 -3.99 20.01
C ALA A 128 8.92 -4.38 20.92
#